data_7e88c58d70d6630ef7fe13d60d993e76
#
_entry.id   7e88c58d70d6630ef7fe13d60d993e76
#
_cell.length_a   1.000
_cell.length_b   1.000
_cell.length_c   1.000
_cell.angle_alpha   90.00
_cell.angle_beta   90.00
_cell.angle_gamma   90.00
#
_symmetry.space_group_name_H-M   'P 1'
#
loop_
_entity.id
_entity.type
_entity.pdbx_description
1 polymer ?
#
loop_
_entity_poly.entity_id
_entity_poly.type
_entity_poly.pdbx_seq_one_letter_code
_entity_poly.pdbx_strand_id
1 'polypeptide(L)'
;MELRETGKPGAAAVLLWPDDGLDAAVFAPVVRALEKSCRVLVPGFAPDEPPAARVAAVENALLSRYDGRIWGAYGLRGGGGAVLSLLSRGTVRVRTCVVEGAVEVPAQGLREFSGTLFHWKGSRDKGAETSWEELHKAFPALRSLTLRKLKAGQSFVSVRPDMMAKRLWKVFGSAGVVRVCTCVPHSASRVWRLLNRRPAGKAIGRLRTMQPLRRTDEDRTQIIEGAAKGIPLWSHMTRVEPCSEHSAACVDQVEISAGKLTPVVMRIAEIYLKAVQKSRNRQMRKE
;
A
#
# COMPACT_ATOMS: atom_id res chain seq x y z
N MET A 1 -21.80 0.11 -3.11
CA MET A 1 -20.45 -0.14 -3.69
C MET A 1 -20.17 -1.64 -3.75
N GLU A 2 -19.63 -2.15 -4.86
CA GLU A 2 -19.02 -3.48 -5.01
C GLU A 2 -17.50 -3.31 -5.11
N LEU A 3 -16.71 -4.04 -4.30
CA LEU A 3 -15.26 -4.07 -4.44
C LEU A 3 -14.86 -5.38 -5.12
N ARG A 4 -14.51 -5.30 -6.41
CA ARG A 4 -14.01 -6.45 -7.18
C ARG A 4 -12.56 -6.70 -6.83
N GLU A 5 -12.26 -7.95 -6.50
CA GLU A 5 -10.92 -8.36 -6.06
C GLU A 5 -10.41 -9.51 -6.93
N THR A 6 -9.22 -9.33 -7.52
CA THR A 6 -8.56 -10.36 -8.33
C THR A 6 -7.11 -10.55 -7.88
N GLY A 7 -6.46 -11.60 -8.35
CA GLY A 7 -5.08 -11.92 -8.02
C GLY A 7 -4.91 -12.76 -6.76
N LYS A 8 -3.67 -12.91 -6.30
CA LYS A 8 -3.33 -13.85 -5.22
C LYS A 8 -3.80 -13.35 -3.86
N PRO A 9 -4.51 -14.17 -3.05
CA PRO A 9 -4.77 -13.86 -1.65
C PRO A 9 -3.47 -13.62 -0.89
N GLY A 10 -3.45 -12.60 -0.02
CA GLY A 10 -2.27 -12.25 0.79
C GLY A 10 -1.13 -11.54 0.03
N ALA A 11 -1.25 -11.33 -1.28
CA ALA A 11 -0.33 -10.48 -2.01
C ALA A 11 -0.56 -8.99 -1.70
N ALA A 12 0.42 -8.15 -2.06
CA ALA A 12 0.33 -6.70 -1.93
C ALA A 12 -0.93 -6.16 -2.60
N ALA A 13 -1.79 -5.48 -1.86
CA ALA A 13 -3.05 -4.95 -2.38
C ALA A 13 -2.82 -3.63 -3.14
N VAL A 14 -3.44 -3.52 -4.32
CA VAL A 14 -3.38 -2.32 -5.18
C VAL A 14 -4.80 -1.92 -5.56
N LEU A 15 -5.17 -0.70 -5.23
CA LEU A 15 -6.44 -0.09 -5.58
C LEU A 15 -6.34 0.60 -6.95
N LEU A 16 -7.25 0.29 -7.87
CA LEU A 16 -7.39 0.97 -9.15
C LEU A 16 -8.75 1.68 -9.17
N TRP A 17 -8.75 3.00 -9.10
CA TRP A 17 -9.97 3.80 -9.05
C TRP A 17 -10.26 4.44 -10.42
N PRO A 18 -11.35 4.06 -11.10
CA PRO A 18 -11.71 4.63 -12.40
C PRO A 18 -12.16 6.10 -12.30
N ASP A 19 -12.19 6.78 -13.43
CA ASP A 19 -12.84 8.09 -13.55
C ASP A 19 -14.35 7.97 -13.42
N ASP A 20 -15.00 9.04 -13.03
CA ASP A 20 -16.45 9.09 -12.96
C ASP A 20 -17.07 8.80 -14.34
N GLY A 21 -18.03 7.88 -14.36
CA GLY A 21 -18.72 7.46 -15.59
C GLY A 21 -17.92 6.49 -16.48
N LEU A 22 -16.69 6.11 -16.13
CA LEU A 22 -15.96 5.06 -16.84
C LEU A 22 -16.21 3.69 -16.22
N ASP A 23 -16.47 2.70 -17.09
CA ASP A 23 -16.53 1.31 -16.65
C ASP A 23 -15.17 0.83 -16.13
N ALA A 24 -15.21 0.12 -15.03
CA ALA A 24 -14.03 -0.55 -14.46
C ALA A 24 -13.31 -1.49 -15.44
N ALA A 25 -14.00 -1.96 -16.49
CA ALA A 25 -13.43 -2.75 -17.58
C ALA A 25 -12.28 -2.06 -18.32
N VAL A 26 -12.19 -0.73 -18.27
CA VAL A 26 -11.04 0.02 -18.83
C VAL A 26 -9.71 -0.45 -18.24
N PHE A 27 -9.72 -0.96 -17.01
CA PHE A 27 -8.52 -1.47 -16.36
C PHE A 27 -8.20 -2.95 -16.67
N ALA A 28 -8.98 -3.65 -17.48
CA ALA A 28 -8.75 -5.07 -17.73
C ALA A 28 -7.31 -5.43 -18.13
N PRO A 29 -6.59 -4.66 -19.01
CA PRO A 29 -5.19 -4.93 -19.31
C PRO A 29 -4.26 -4.72 -18.11
N VAL A 30 -4.54 -3.71 -17.29
CA VAL A 30 -3.78 -3.40 -16.08
C VAL A 30 -3.99 -4.48 -15.02
N VAL A 31 -5.24 -4.89 -14.80
CA VAL A 31 -5.61 -5.98 -13.89
C VAL A 31 -4.86 -7.25 -14.26
N ARG A 32 -4.95 -7.70 -15.54
CA ARG A 32 -4.23 -8.90 -16.02
C ARG A 32 -2.71 -8.84 -15.81
N ALA A 33 -2.12 -7.65 -15.86
CA ALA A 33 -0.69 -7.50 -15.62
C ALA A 33 -0.33 -7.57 -14.13
N LEU A 34 -1.15 -6.97 -13.27
CA LEU A 34 -0.88 -6.86 -11.83
C LEU A 34 -1.32 -8.10 -11.04
N GLU A 35 -2.41 -8.78 -11.40
CA GLU A 35 -2.97 -9.92 -10.66
C GLU A 35 -2.00 -11.10 -10.49
N LYS A 36 -0.98 -11.19 -11.33
CA LYS A 36 0.08 -12.20 -11.23
C LYS A 36 0.95 -12.03 -9.99
N SER A 37 1.06 -10.79 -9.48
CA SER A 37 1.94 -10.43 -8.36
C SER A 37 1.25 -9.67 -7.24
N CYS A 38 0.08 -9.08 -7.51
CA CYS A 38 -0.66 -8.24 -6.57
C CYS A 38 -2.09 -8.78 -6.36
N ARG A 39 -2.71 -8.35 -5.27
CA ARG A 39 -4.15 -8.38 -5.08
C ARG A 39 -4.71 -7.06 -5.62
N VAL A 40 -5.45 -7.12 -6.71
CA VAL A 40 -5.99 -5.93 -7.39
C VAL A 40 -7.42 -5.69 -6.95
N LEU A 41 -7.69 -4.46 -6.54
CA LEU A 41 -8.97 -3.98 -6.02
C LEU A 41 -9.53 -2.94 -6.98
N VAL A 42 -10.73 -3.15 -7.50
CA VAL A 42 -11.40 -2.19 -8.38
C VAL A 42 -12.79 -1.91 -7.84
N PRO A 43 -13.07 -0.69 -7.33
CA PRO A 43 -14.39 -0.35 -6.83
C PRO A 43 -15.35 -0.12 -8.00
N GLY A 44 -16.57 -0.62 -7.84
CA GLY A 44 -17.72 -0.32 -8.68
C GLY A 44 -18.79 0.41 -7.88
N PHE A 45 -19.32 1.49 -8.43
CA PHE A 45 -20.28 2.36 -7.78
C PHE A 45 -21.58 2.44 -8.58
N ALA A 46 -22.70 2.71 -7.89
CA ALA A 46 -23.91 3.12 -8.54
C ALA A 46 -23.71 4.52 -9.19
N PRO A 47 -24.35 4.80 -10.34
CA PRO A 47 -24.17 6.06 -11.05
C PRO A 47 -24.45 7.30 -10.20
N ASP A 48 -25.45 7.21 -9.33
CA ASP A 48 -25.96 8.25 -8.45
C ASP A 48 -25.28 8.33 -7.08
N GLU A 49 -24.32 7.42 -6.79
CA GLU A 49 -23.63 7.40 -5.50
C GLU A 49 -22.72 8.64 -5.36
N PRO A 50 -22.92 9.49 -4.32
CA PRO A 50 -22.15 10.72 -4.14
C PRO A 50 -20.64 10.46 -3.96
N PRO A 51 -19.74 11.30 -4.47
CA PRO A 51 -18.29 11.10 -4.37
C PRO A 51 -17.79 10.87 -2.93
N ALA A 52 -18.31 11.64 -1.97
CA ALA A 52 -17.93 11.48 -0.57
C ALA A 52 -18.37 10.12 0.02
N ALA A 53 -19.52 9.59 -0.39
CA ALA A 53 -20.01 8.28 0.00
C ALA A 53 -19.16 7.16 -0.62
N ARG A 54 -18.73 7.32 -1.88
CA ARG A 54 -17.81 6.40 -2.56
C ARG A 54 -16.49 6.28 -1.81
N VAL A 55 -15.90 7.42 -1.40
CA VAL A 55 -14.65 7.44 -0.63
C VAL A 55 -14.84 6.73 0.71
N ALA A 56 -15.91 7.04 1.44
CA ALA A 56 -16.18 6.40 2.73
C ALA A 56 -16.41 4.88 2.60
N ALA A 57 -17.10 4.43 1.55
CA ALA A 57 -17.35 3.02 1.31
C ALA A 57 -16.05 2.24 1.01
N VAL A 58 -15.15 2.81 0.19
CA VAL A 58 -13.83 2.22 -0.08
C VAL A 58 -12.98 2.22 1.18
N GLU A 59 -12.94 3.32 1.93
CA GLU A 59 -12.22 3.42 3.21
C GLU A 59 -12.64 2.30 4.17
N ASN A 60 -13.94 2.14 4.41
CA ASN A 60 -14.48 1.09 5.27
C ASN A 60 -14.10 -0.32 4.79
N ALA A 61 -14.15 -0.57 3.48
CA ALA A 61 -13.74 -1.85 2.92
C ALA A 61 -12.25 -2.11 3.12
N LEU A 62 -11.39 -1.09 2.97
CA LEU A 62 -9.96 -1.21 3.19
C LEU A 62 -9.62 -1.39 4.67
N LEU A 63 -10.31 -0.71 5.57
CA LEU A 63 -10.14 -0.88 7.02
C LEU A 63 -10.52 -2.30 7.45
N SER A 64 -11.67 -2.81 6.98
CA SER A 64 -12.18 -4.11 7.42
C SER A 64 -11.44 -5.31 6.83
N ARG A 65 -10.96 -5.22 5.57
CA ARG A 65 -10.38 -6.36 4.84
C ARG A 65 -8.86 -6.33 4.75
N TYR A 66 -8.25 -5.14 4.88
CA TYR A 66 -6.82 -4.90 4.67
C TYR A 66 -6.15 -4.17 5.85
N ASP A 67 -6.80 -4.11 7.01
CA ASP A 67 -6.33 -3.37 8.20
C ASP A 67 -5.94 -1.91 7.88
N GLY A 68 -6.65 -1.28 6.93
CA GLY A 68 -6.36 0.07 6.45
C GLY A 68 -5.00 0.20 5.75
N ARG A 69 -4.44 -0.88 5.19
CA ARG A 69 -3.10 -0.85 4.59
C ARG A 69 -3.10 -1.49 3.23
N ILE A 70 -2.73 -0.70 2.22
CA ILE A 70 -2.53 -1.18 0.87
C ILE A 70 -1.18 -0.73 0.33
N TRP A 71 -0.65 -1.51 -0.60
CA TRP A 71 0.64 -1.22 -1.23
C TRP A 71 0.56 -0.04 -2.17
N GLY A 72 -0.46 -0.02 -3.01
CA GLY A 72 -0.59 0.99 -4.05
C GLY A 72 -2.00 1.47 -4.27
N ALA A 73 -2.12 2.69 -4.77
CA ALA A 73 -3.36 3.23 -5.28
C ALA A 73 -3.09 3.95 -6.61
N TYR A 74 -3.92 3.70 -7.60
CA TYR A 74 -3.98 4.44 -8.84
C TYR A 74 -5.36 5.04 -9.00
N GLY A 75 -5.42 6.33 -9.30
CA GLY A 75 -6.67 7.02 -9.58
C GLY A 75 -6.60 7.81 -10.89
N LEU A 76 -7.63 7.67 -11.70
CA LEU A 76 -7.78 8.37 -12.97
C LEU A 76 -8.74 9.55 -12.79
N ARG A 77 -8.27 10.79 -13.02
CA ARG A 77 -9.05 12.03 -12.95
C ARG A 77 -9.92 12.15 -11.69
N GLY A 78 -11.26 12.08 -11.80
CA GLY A 78 -12.17 12.07 -10.65
C GLY A 78 -11.82 10.98 -9.64
N GLY A 79 -11.51 9.76 -10.10
CA GLY A 79 -10.96 8.70 -9.28
C GLY A 79 -9.62 9.04 -8.63
N GLY A 80 -8.80 9.89 -9.29
CA GLY A 80 -7.57 10.43 -8.71
C GLY A 80 -7.86 11.37 -7.54
N GLY A 81 -8.83 12.26 -7.69
CA GLY A 81 -9.32 13.12 -6.61
C GLY A 81 -9.88 12.31 -5.42
N ALA A 82 -10.64 11.25 -5.72
CA ALA A 82 -11.14 10.34 -4.69
C ALA A 82 -10.01 9.62 -3.91
N VAL A 83 -8.96 9.16 -4.61
CA VAL A 83 -7.78 8.58 -3.96
C VAL A 83 -7.07 9.63 -3.09
N LEU A 84 -6.87 10.85 -3.58
CA LEU A 84 -6.28 11.93 -2.79
C LEU A 84 -7.12 12.27 -1.56
N SER A 85 -8.45 12.29 -1.69
CA SER A 85 -9.37 12.46 -0.58
C SER A 85 -9.26 11.33 0.45
N LEU A 86 -9.13 10.08 0.01
CA LEU A 86 -8.86 8.94 0.89
C LEU A 86 -7.53 9.11 1.65
N LEU A 87 -6.47 9.54 0.97
CA LEU A 87 -5.15 9.78 1.58
C LEU A 87 -5.16 10.91 2.60
N SER A 88 -5.93 11.98 2.35
CA SER A 88 -6.01 13.14 3.23
C SER A 88 -6.65 12.85 4.58
N ARG A 89 -7.48 11.79 4.67
CA ARG A 89 -8.11 11.34 5.93
C ARG A 89 -7.13 10.63 6.88
N GLY A 90 -5.98 10.15 6.38
CA GLY A 90 -4.94 9.51 7.20
C GLY A 90 -5.28 8.12 7.76
N THR A 91 -6.51 7.63 7.57
CA THR A 91 -6.99 6.34 8.09
C THR A 91 -6.45 5.15 7.32
N VAL A 92 -6.24 5.34 5.99
CA VAL A 92 -5.68 4.31 5.10
C VAL A 92 -4.24 4.65 4.75
N ARG A 93 -3.35 3.70 4.99
CA ARG A 93 -1.93 3.82 4.66
C ARG A 93 -1.66 3.24 3.28
N VAL A 94 -1.17 4.07 2.37
CA VAL A 94 -0.78 3.71 1.01
C VAL A 94 0.72 3.98 0.83
N ARG A 95 1.46 3.02 0.29
CA ARG A 95 2.90 3.18 0.04
C ARG A 95 3.22 4.00 -1.17
N THR A 96 2.50 3.74 -2.24
CA THR A 96 2.73 4.39 -3.52
C THR A 96 1.39 4.76 -4.14
N CYS A 97 1.24 6.03 -4.45
CA CYS A 97 0.06 6.56 -5.10
C CYS A 97 0.43 7.10 -6.48
N VAL A 98 -0.40 6.82 -7.46
CA VAL A 98 -0.32 7.39 -8.80
C VAL A 98 -1.66 8.02 -9.13
N VAL A 99 -1.68 9.29 -9.44
CA VAL A 99 -2.86 9.97 -9.98
C VAL A 99 -2.59 10.41 -11.42
N GLU A 100 -3.59 10.27 -12.29
CA GLU A 100 -3.45 10.60 -13.71
C GLU A 100 -4.47 11.63 -14.14
N GLY A 101 -3.99 12.62 -14.90
CA GLY A 101 -4.80 13.68 -15.50
C GLY A 101 -5.12 14.82 -14.52
N ALA A 102 -6.17 15.57 -14.83
CA ALA A 102 -6.68 16.60 -13.93
C ALA A 102 -7.34 15.93 -12.71
N VAL A 103 -6.92 16.34 -11.53
CA VAL A 103 -7.42 15.79 -10.24
C VAL A 103 -7.78 16.95 -9.32
N GLU A 104 -8.78 16.73 -8.48
CA GLU A 104 -9.11 17.65 -7.40
C GLU A 104 -8.18 17.38 -6.21
N VAL A 105 -7.56 18.44 -5.72
CA VAL A 105 -6.66 18.37 -4.54
C VAL A 105 -7.45 18.69 -3.28
N PRO A 106 -7.44 17.82 -2.26
CA PRO A 106 -8.15 18.08 -1.02
C PRO A 106 -7.65 19.35 -0.32
N ALA A 107 -8.55 20.20 0.14
CA ALA A 107 -8.22 21.45 0.85
C ALA A 107 -7.37 21.24 2.12
N GLN A 108 -7.56 20.09 2.81
CA GLN A 108 -6.75 19.71 3.98
C GLN A 108 -5.32 19.29 3.64
N GLY A 109 -5.02 19.12 2.34
CA GLY A 109 -3.74 18.67 1.86
C GLY A 109 -3.47 17.18 2.16
N LEU A 110 -2.18 16.80 2.06
CA LEU A 110 -1.73 15.40 2.20
C LEU A 110 -0.72 15.26 3.34
N ARG A 111 -0.94 15.96 4.45
CA ARG A 111 0.03 16.04 5.58
C ARG A 111 0.36 14.69 6.20
N GLU A 112 -0.64 13.81 6.30
CA GLU A 112 -0.49 12.47 6.89
C GLU A 112 0.08 11.45 5.90
N PHE A 113 0.15 11.79 4.61
CA PHE A 113 0.67 10.89 3.60
C PHE A 113 2.20 10.86 3.60
N SER A 114 2.78 9.75 3.97
CA SER A 114 4.23 9.52 4.03
C SER A 114 4.78 8.66 2.90
N GLY A 115 3.92 8.27 1.94
CA GLY A 115 4.28 7.43 0.80
C GLY A 115 4.91 8.20 -0.36
N THR A 116 5.04 7.54 -1.49
CA THR A 116 5.48 8.16 -2.75
C THR A 116 4.26 8.51 -3.61
N LEU A 117 4.14 9.78 -3.98
CA LEU A 117 3.08 10.27 -4.87
C LEU A 117 3.64 10.58 -6.25
N PHE A 118 3.00 10.04 -7.28
CA PHE A 118 3.25 10.35 -8.67
C PHE A 118 2.05 11.04 -9.29
N HIS A 119 2.27 12.12 -10.01
CA HIS A 119 1.28 12.71 -10.91
C HIS A 119 1.67 12.45 -12.35
N TRP A 120 0.83 11.75 -13.09
CA TRP A 120 1.01 11.46 -14.50
C TRP A 120 0.09 12.36 -15.33
N LYS A 121 0.69 13.15 -16.20
CA LYS A 121 -0.04 14.15 -16.98
C LYS A 121 0.23 14.01 -18.46
N GLY A 122 -0.78 14.27 -19.28
CA GLY A 122 -0.62 14.44 -20.72
C GLY A 122 0.14 15.72 -21.05
N SER A 123 0.99 15.69 -22.08
CA SER A 123 1.79 16.88 -22.47
C SER A 123 0.95 18.06 -22.97
N ARG A 124 -0.34 17.86 -23.22
CA ARG A 124 -1.29 18.87 -23.73
C ARG A 124 -2.51 19.04 -22.85
N ASP A 125 -2.44 18.53 -21.64
CA ASP A 125 -3.55 18.58 -20.67
C ASP A 125 -3.33 19.76 -19.69
N LYS A 126 -3.95 20.90 -20.00
CA LYS A 126 -3.85 22.12 -19.17
C LYS A 126 -4.46 21.92 -17.77
N GLY A 127 -5.55 21.16 -17.64
CA GLY A 127 -6.14 20.88 -16.36
C GLY A 127 -5.21 20.05 -15.47
N ALA A 128 -4.50 19.10 -16.05
CA ALA A 128 -3.49 18.33 -15.34
C ALA A 128 -2.26 19.16 -14.94
N GLU A 129 -1.94 20.23 -15.68
CA GLU A 129 -0.87 21.16 -15.29
C GLU A 129 -1.25 21.95 -14.04
N THR A 130 -2.49 22.51 -14.00
CA THR A 130 -3.01 23.20 -12.81
C THR A 130 -3.02 22.26 -11.60
N SER A 131 -3.52 21.03 -11.75
CA SER A 131 -3.50 20.03 -10.68
C SER A 131 -2.07 19.69 -10.21
N TRP A 132 -1.10 19.71 -11.13
CA TRP A 132 0.30 19.51 -10.76
C TRP A 132 0.81 20.62 -9.84
N GLU A 133 0.52 21.87 -10.15
CA GLU A 133 0.94 23.01 -9.32
C GLU A 133 0.34 22.97 -7.93
N GLU A 134 -0.95 22.66 -7.84
CA GLU A 134 -1.67 22.51 -6.56
C GLU A 134 -1.14 21.34 -5.73
N LEU A 135 -0.96 20.18 -6.36
CA LEU A 135 -0.41 19.00 -5.71
C LEU A 135 1.02 19.22 -5.23
N HIS A 136 1.84 19.93 -6.02
CA HIS A 136 3.22 20.21 -5.64
C HIS A 136 3.31 21.16 -4.45
N LYS A 137 2.39 22.12 -4.33
CA LYS A 137 2.25 22.95 -3.13
C LYS A 137 1.85 22.13 -1.90
N ALA A 138 0.88 21.22 -2.08
CA ALA A 138 0.39 20.35 -1.00
C ALA A 138 1.38 19.25 -0.60
N PHE A 139 2.21 18.78 -1.54
CA PHE A 139 3.16 17.69 -1.36
C PHE A 139 4.44 17.95 -2.15
N PRO A 140 5.43 18.69 -1.59
CA PRO A 140 6.66 19.08 -2.30
C PRO A 140 7.51 17.90 -2.81
N ALA A 141 7.39 16.70 -2.20
CA ALA A 141 8.06 15.48 -2.66
C ALA A 141 7.38 14.80 -3.85
N LEU A 142 6.37 15.45 -4.45
CA LEU A 142 5.64 14.95 -5.62
C LEU A 142 6.59 14.64 -6.78
N ARG A 143 6.39 13.48 -7.40
CA ARG A 143 7.09 13.06 -8.61
C ARG A 143 6.16 13.19 -9.83
N SER A 144 6.64 13.78 -10.90
CA SER A 144 5.84 13.89 -12.13
C SER A 144 6.33 12.95 -13.22
N LEU A 145 5.40 12.55 -14.08
CA LEU A 145 5.68 11.87 -15.33
C LEU A 145 4.83 12.50 -16.46
N THR A 146 5.48 13.14 -17.40
CA THR A 146 4.79 13.65 -18.58
C THR A 146 4.59 12.53 -19.59
N LEU A 147 3.33 12.25 -19.92
CA LEU A 147 2.92 11.26 -20.92
C LEU A 147 2.83 11.97 -22.27
N ARG A 148 3.86 11.81 -23.09
CA ARG A 148 3.89 12.42 -24.43
C ARG A 148 2.80 11.82 -25.32
N LYS A 149 2.27 12.64 -26.24
CA LYS A 149 1.26 12.27 -27.23
C LYS A 149 -0.16 12.01 -26.69
N LEU A 150 -0.46 12.35 -25.44
CA LEU A 150 -1.83 12.42 -24.99
C LEU A 150 -2.42 13.80 -25.28
N LYS A 151 -3.62 13.82 -25.87
CA LYS A 151 -4.43 15.03 -26.04
C LYS A 151 -5.15 15.36 -24.74
N ALA A 152 -5.60 16.59 -24.60
CA ALA A 152 -6.50 16.98 -23.51
C ALA A 152 -7.72 16.05 -23.48
N GLY A 153 -8.13 15.64 -22.29
CA GLY A 153 -9.25 14.75 -22.12
C GLY A 153 -9.00 13.25 -22.41
N GLN A 154 -7.82 12.87 -22.89
CA GLN A 154 -7.44 11.47 -23.08
C GLN A 154 -6.74 10.89 -21.83
N SER A 155 -7.04 9.64 -21.49
CA SER A 155 -6.31 8.89 -20.47
C SER A 155 -5.31 7.94 -21.12
N PHE A 156 -4.20 7.68 -20.42
CA PHE A 156 -3.19 6.76 -20.92
C PHE A 156 -3.70 5.32 -20.91
N VAL A 157 -4.54 4.98 -19.94
CA VAL A 157 -5.17 3.66 -19.85
C VAL A 157 -6.08 3.37 -21.06
N SER A 158 -6.79 4.37 -21.58
CA SER A 158 -7.67 4.21 -22.74
C SER A 158 -6.91 4.19 -24.07
N VAL A 159 -5.86 5.04 -24.21
CA VAL A 159 -5.14 5.21 -25.48
C VAL A 159 -4.01 4.21 -25.66
N ARG A 160 -3.36 3.80 -24.57
CA ARG A 160 -2.20 2.90 -24.55
C ARG A 160 -2.25 1.91 -23.38
N PRO A 161 -3.29 1.07 -23.32
CA PRO A 161 -3.53 0.19 -22.16
C PRO A 161 -2.36 -0.73 -21.84
N ASP A 162 -1.69 -1.30 -22.85
CA ASP A 162 -0.54 -2.20 -22.63
C ASP A 162 0.68 -1.46 -22.06
N MET A 163 0.93 -0.23 -22.54
CA MET A 163 2.02 0.58 -21.99
C MET A 163 1.70 1.02 -20.56
N MET A 164 0.43 1.35 -20.30
CA MET A 164 -0.04 1.68 -18.96
C MET A 164 0.14 0.50 -18.02
N ALA A 165 -0.29 -0.69 -18.43
CA ALA A 165 -0.11 -1.92 -17.67
C ALA A 165 1.38 -2.18 -17.33
N LYS A 166 2.28 -2.03 -18.30
CA LYS A 166 3.74 -2.15 -18.07
C LYS A 166 4.28 -1.11 -17.10
N ARG A 167 3.78 0.14 -17.16
CA ARG A 167 4.23 1.22 -16.25
C ARG A 167 3.72 0.99 -14.83
N LEU A 168 2.43 0.70 -14.66
CA LEU A 168 1.87 0.41 -13.34
C LEU A 168 2.48 -0.87 -12.76
N TRP A 169 2.78 -1.88 -13.59
CA TRP A 169 3.51 -3.05 -13.13
C TRP A 169 4.90 -2.69 -12.59
N LYS A 170 5.62 -1.76 -13.23
CA LYS A 170 6.92 -1.28 -12.71
C LYS A 170 6.78 -0.54 -11.37
N VAL A 171 5.67 0.15 -11.16
CA VAL A 171 5.41 0.91 -9.94
C VAL A 171 4.92 -0.02 -8.81
N PHE A 172 3.98 -0.91 -9.10
CA PHE A 172 3.29 -1.73 -8.11
C PHE A 172 3.71 -3.20 -8.10
N GLY A 173 4.01 -3.77 -9.25
CA GLY A 173 4.23 -5.21 -9.42
C GLY A 173 5.56 -5.72 -8.86
N SER A 174 6.46 -4.82 -8.44
CA SER A 174 7.68 -5.16 -7.71
C SER A 174 7.46 -5.31 -6.21
N ALA A 175 6.22 -5.16 -5.74
CA ALA A 175 5.85 -5.33 -4.36
C ALA A 175 5.85 -6.81 -3.94
N GLY A 176 6.32 -7.07 -2.74
CA GLY A 176 6.22 -8.37 -2.09
C GLY A 176 5.76 -8.22 -0.66
N VAL A 177 4.81 -9.06 -0.23
CA VAL A 177 4.34 -9.13 1.15
C VAL A 177 4.51 -10.54 1.67
N VAL A 178 5.17 -10.69 2.81
CA VAL A 178 5.21 -11.94 3.58
C VAL A 178 4.51 -11.71 4.91
N ARG A 179 3.55 -12.56 5.21
CA ARG A 179 2.86 -12.57 6.51
C ARG A 179 3.04 -13.92 7.16
N VAL A 180 3.47 -13.92 8.42
CA VAL A 180 3.58 -15.14 9.24
C VAL A 180 2.81 -14.87 10.52
N CYS A 181 1.95 -15.81 10.90
CA CYS A 181 1.15 -15.72 12.11
C CYS A 181 1.45 -16.93 13.02
N THR A 182 1.55 -16.68 14.31
CA THR A 182 1.73 -17.75 15.30
C THR A 182 0.89 -17.48 16.54
N CYS A 183 0.13 -18.48 16.99
CA CYS A 183 -0.58 -18.41 18.25
C CYS A 183 0.35 -18.72 19.43
N VAL A 184 0.23 -17.94 20.48
CA VAL A 184 1.03 -18.04 21.71
C VAL A 184 0.07 -18.22 22.89
N PRO A 185 0.33 -19.16 23.83
CA PRO A 185 -0.54 -19.43 24.98
C PRO A 185 -0.34 -18.41 26.11
N HIS A 186 -0.49 -17.13 25.79
CA HIS A 186 -0.43 -16.01 26.73
C HIS A 186 -1.35 -14.89 26.28
N SER A 187 -1.87 -14.11 27.22
CA SER A 187 -2.70 -12.93 26.89
C SER A 187 -1.95 -11.93 26.02
N ALA A 188 -2.68 -11.21 25.16
CA ALA A 188 -2.10 -10.25 24.24
C ALA A 188 -1.26 -9.19 24.95
N SER A 189 -1.68 -8.72 26.12
CA SER A 189 -0.94 -7.74 26.92
C SER A 189 0.39 -8.28 27.45
N ARG A 190 0.43 -9.57 27.83
CA ARG A 190 1.69 -10.23 28.26
C ARG A 190 2.63 -10.40 27.06
N VAL A 191 2.14 -10.89 25.94
CA VAL A 191 2.92 -11.06 24.70
C VAL A 191 3.51 -9.73 24.27
N TRP A 192 2.70 -8.66 24.22
CA TRP A 192 3.16 -7.32 23.87
C TRP A 192 4.27 -6.80 24.78
N ARG A 193 4.11 -6.98 26.09
CA ARG A 193 5.11 -6.59 27.09
C ARG A 193 6.43 -7.32 26.91
N LEU A 194 6.38 -8.62 26.60
CA LEU A 194 7.57 -9.44 26.35
C LEU A 194 8.30 -9.04 25.06
N LEU A 195 7.54 -8.72 24.01
CA LEU A 195 8.12 -8.21 22.74
C LEU A 195 8.85 -6.88 22.93
N ASN A 196 8.29 -5.97 23.76
CA ASN A 196 8.87 -4.64 24.00
C ASN A 196 10.06 -4.68 24.96
N ARG A 197 10.15 -5.63 25.88
CA ARG A 197 11.32 -5.80 26.77
C ARG A 197 12.59 -6.22 26.02
N ARG A 198 12.43 -6.86 24.86
CA ARG A 198 13.55 -7.31 24.02
C ARG A 198 13.34 -6.81 22.58
N PRO A 199 13.68 -5.55 22.30
CA PRO A 199 13.53 -5.03 20.95
C PRO A 199 14.23 -5.96 19.96
N ALA A 200 13.54 -6.28 18.87
CA ALA A 200 14.02 -7.15 17.77
C ALA A 200 15.37 -6.71 17.16
N GLY A 201 15.90 -5.57 17.58
CA GLY A 201 17.15 -4.98 17.10
C GLY A 201 18.39 -5.87 17.19
N LYS A 202 18.45 -6.87 18.10
CA LYS A 202 19.57 -7.83 18.10
C LYS A 202 19.44 -8.93 17.05
N ALA A 203 18.24 -9.32 16.67
CA ALA A 203 18.02 -10.29 15.59
C ALA A 203 18.11 -9.64 14.20
N ILE A 204 17.63 -8.39 14.07
CA ILE A 204 17.81 -7.56 12.87
C ILE A 204 19.24 -7.04 12.74
N GLY A 205 20.01 -6.99 13.81
CA GLY A 205 21.40 -6.51 13.83
C GLY A 205 22.40 -7.30 12.97
N ARG A 206 22.01 -8.45 12.41
CA ARG A 206 22.78 -9.12 11.35
C ARG A 206 22.43 -8.64 9.94
N LEU A 207 21.31 -7.95 9.76
CA LEU A 207 21.02 -7.12 8.59
C LEU A 207 21.52 -5.68 8.83
N ARG A 208 22.78 -5.56 9.27
CA ARG A 208 23.47 -4.28 9.63
C ARG A 208 23.46 -3.20 8.53
N THR A 209 22.91 -3.51 7.38
CA THR A 209 22.77 -2.58 6.25
C THR A 209 21.39 -1.90 6.18
N MET A 210 20.43 -2.30 7.02
CA MET A 210 19.11 -1.68 7.07
C MET A 210 19.09 -0.58 8.13
N GLN A 211 19.03 0.66 7.69
CA GLN A 211 18.81 1.79 8.59
C GLN A 211 17.31 2.00 8.80
N PRO A 212 16.79 1.89 10.04
CA PRO A 212 15.41 2.23 10.31
C PRO A 212 15.22 3.73 10.10
N LEU A 213 14.29 4.09 9.20
CA LEU A 213 13.94 5.47 8.91
C LEU A 213 12.81 5.96 9.81
N ARG A 214 11.94 5.06 10.23
CA ARG A 214 10.77 5.38 11.06
C ARG A 214 10.37 4.17 11.91
N ARG A 215 9.98 4.44 13.14
CA ARG A 215 9.31 3.49 14.03
C ARG A 215 7.99 4.10 14.49
N THR A 216 6.92 3.32 14.41
CA THR A 216 5.60 3.68 14.95
C THR A 216 5.15 2.56 15.88
N ASP A 217 4.78 2.89 17.10
CA ASP A 217 4.22 1.95 18.09
C ASP A 217 2.81 2.45 18.44
N GLU A 218 1.79 1.67 18.10
CA GLU A 218 0.40 2.03 18.27
C GLU A 218 -0.44 0.78 18.51
N ASP A 219 -1.27 0.78 19.52
CA ASP A 219 -2.24 -0.29 19.84
C ASP A 219 -1.73 -1.72 19.61
N ARG A 220 -0.66 -2.14 20.30
CA ARG A 220 0.02 -3.44 20.16
C ARG A 220 0.50 -3.74 18.74
N THR A 221 0.73 -2.71 17.97
CA THR A 221 1.29 -2.78 16.63
C THR A 221 2.58 -1.99 16.58
N GLN A 222 3.67 -2.63 16.19
CA GLN A 222 4.95 -2.00 15.94
C GLN A 222 5.25 -2.04 14.46
N ILE A 223 5.63 -0.91 13.88
CA ILE A 223 6.02 -0.79 12.49
C ILE A 223 7.41 -0.18 12.41
N ILE A 224 8.31 -0.87 11.74
CA ILE A 224 9.67 -0.40 11.45
C ILE A 224 9.81 -0.30 9.94
N GLU A 225 10.16 0.88 9.47
CA GLU A 225 10.35 1.16 8.06
C GLU A 225 11.81 1.53 7.80
N GLY A 226 12.33 1.13 6.65
CA GLY A 226 13.71 1.39 6.32
C GLY A 226 14.04 1.18 4.85
N ALA A 227 15.30 1.43 4.54
CA ALA A 227 15.89 1.16 3.24
C ALA A 227 17.23 0.45 3.41
N ALA A 228 17.60 -0.34 2.40
CA ALA A 228 18.91 -0.97 2.34
C ALA A 228 19.43 -0.92 0.90
N LYS A 229 20.72 -1.20 0.69
CA LYS A 229 21.31 -1.26 -0.66
C LYS A 229 20.58 -2.33 -1.49
N GLY A 230 19.97 -1.91 -2.60
CA GLY A 230 19.20 -2.78 -3.49
C GLY A 230 17.76 -3.08 -3.01
N ILE A 231 17.37 -2.59 -1.84
CA ILE A 231 16.01 -2.69 -1.29
C ILE A 231 15.56 -1.27 -0.92
N PRO A 232 15.03 -0.50 -1.87
CA PRO A 232 14.69 0.90 -1.66
C PRO A 232 13.56 1.10 -0.64
N LEU A 233 12.79 0.05 -0.36
CA LEU A 233 11.75 0.09 0.64
C LEU A 233 11.58 -1.29 1.29
N TRP A 234 11.55 -1.31 2.62
CA TRP A 234 11.05 -2.41 3.41
C TRP A 234 10.24 -1.87 4.61
N SER A 235 9.27 -2.62 5.04
CA SER A 235 8.50 -2.34 6.24
C SER A 235 8.26 -3.65 6.96
N HIS A 236 8.54 -3.68 8.25
CA HIS A 236 8.21 -4.81 9.11
C HIS A 236 7.18 -4.37 10.13
N MET A 237 6.02 -4.98 10.08
CA MET A 237 4.96 -4.83 11.07
C MET A 237 4.94 -6.05 11.98
N THR A 238 4.95 -5.84 13.29
CA THR A 238 4.63 -6.84 14.29
C THR A 238 3.36 -6.40 15.00
N ARG A 239 2.33 -7.24 15.03
CA ARG A 239 1.05 -6.99 15.69
C ARG A 239 0.69 -8.14 16.60
N VAL A 240 0.11 -7.82 17.76
CA VAL A 240 -0.38 -8.81 18.71
C VAL A 240 -1.88 -8.66 18.87
N GLU A 241 -2.62 -9.69 18.45
CA GLU A 241 -4.08 -9.75 18.48
C GLU A 241 -4.54 -10.70 19.57
N PRO A 242 -5.54 -10.34 20.39
CA PRO A 242 -6.11 -11.28 21.35
C PRO A 242 -6.93 -12.36 20.61
N CYS A 243 -6.67 -13.64 20.91
CA CYS A 243 -7.49 -14.76 20.45
C CYS A 243 -8.45 -15.20 21.55
N SER A 244 -8.01 -15.13 22.82
CA SER A 244 -8.79 -15.38 24.03
C SER A 244 -8.12 -14.65 25.20
N GLU A 245 -8.67 -14.78 26.42
CA GLU A 245 -8.04 -14.25 27.65
C GLU A 245 -6.63 -14.82 27.88
N HIS A 246 -6.39 -16.05 27.43
CA HIS A 246 -5.16 -16.80 27.68
C HIS A 246 -4.33 -17.08 26.43
N SER A 247 -4.74 -16.56 25.27
CA SER A 247 -4.01 -16.76 24.01
C SER A 247 -4.02 -15.52 23.12
N ALA A 248 -2.93 -15.33 22.37
CA ALA A 248 -2.79 -14.24 21.40
C ALA A 248 -2.14 -14.73 20.10
N ALA A 249 -2.52 -14.10 19.00
CA ALA A 249 -1.84 -14.23 17.72
C ALA A 249 -0.75 -13.16 17.61
N CYS A 250 0.46 -13.60 17.31
CA CYS A 250 1.55 -12.71 16.93
C CYS A 250 1.69 -12.73 15.41
N VAL A 251 1.38 -11.63 14.77
CA VAL A 251 1.44 -11.45 13.33
C VAL A 251 2.67 -10.63 12.97
N ASP A 252 3.56 -11.22 12.18
CA ASP A 252 4.67 -10.51 11.57
C ASP A 252 4.40 -10.38 10.07
N GLN A 253 4.45 -9.15 9.54
CA GLN A 253 4.28 -8.87 8.12
C GLN A 253 5.46 -8.03 7.65
N VAL A 254 6.08 -8.47 6.56
CA VAL A 254 7.14 -7.72 5.88
C VAL A 254 6.69 -7.36 4.48
N GLU A 255 6.79 -6.08 4.17
CA GLU A 255 6.54 -5.52 2.84
C GLU A 255 7.88 -5.08 2.24
N ILE A 256 8.17 -5.52 1.03
CA ILE A 256 9.46 -5.30 0.37
C ILE A 256 9.25 -4.87 -1.08
N SER A 257 10.06 -3.91 -1.53
CA SER A 257 10.26 -3.62 -2.94
C SER A 257 11.75 -3.71 -3.25
N ALA A 258 12.12 -4.68 -4.06
CA ALA A 258 13.50 -4.93 -4.49
C ALA A 258 13.59 -5.12 -6.02
N GLY A 259 12.63 -4.55 -6.75
CA GLY A 259 12.56 -4.69 -8.21
C GLY A 259 12.48 -6.15 -8.64
N LYS A 260 13.34 -6.55 -9.57
CA LYS A 260 13.40 -7.95 -10.08
C LYS A 260 13.83 -8.97 -9.01
N LEU A 261 14.49 -8.53 -7.96
CA LEU A 261 14.96 -9.39 -6.87
C LEU A 261 13.91 -9.62 -5.78
N THR A 262 12.75 -8.96 -5.85
CA THR A 262 11.68 -9.10 -4.86
C THR A 262 11.32 -10.56 -4.54
N PRO A 263 11.13 -11.49 -5.50
CA PRO A 263 10.79 -12.88 -5.18
C PRO A 263 11.86 -13.59 -4.34
N VAL A 264 13.14 -13.31 -4.61
CA VAL A 264 14.27 -13.90 -3.86
C VAL A 264 14.32 -13.32 -2.44
N VAL A 265 14.23 -11.99 -2.33
CA VAL A 265 14.26 -11.29 -1.03
C VAL A 265 13.06 -11.70 -0.17
N MET A 266 11.89 -11.89 -0.78
CA MET A 266 10.69 -12.40 -0.12
C MET A 266 10.89 -13.79 0.48
N ARG A 267 11.51 -14.70 -0.26
CA ARG A 267 11.79 -16.05 0.23
C ARG A 267 12.73 -16.01 1.44
N ILE A 268 13.73 -15.17 1.39
CA ILE A 268 14.66 -14.95 2.53
C ILE A 268 13.90 -14.36 3.72
N ALA A 269 13.05 -13.37 3.50
CA ALA A 269 12.24 -12.75 4.56
C ALA A 269 11.28 -13.76 5.20
N GLU A 270 10.65 -14.63 4.43
CA GLU A 270 9.77 -15.70 4.94
C GLU A 270 10.51 -16.67 5.87
N ILE A 271 11.67 -17.17 5.42
CA ILE A 271 12.51 -18.07 6.22
C ILE A 271 12.93 -17.38 7.52
N TYR A 272 13.36 -16.12 7.42
CA TYR A 272 13.76 -15.32 8.57
C TYR A 272 12.61 -15.12 9.56
N LEU A 273 11.43 -14.71 9.10
CA LEU A 273 10.27 -14.50 9.97
C LEU A 273 9.84 -15.77 10.68
N LYS A 274 9.81 -16.91 9.97
CA LYS A 274 9.52 -18.22 10.58
C LYS A 274 10.52 -18.59 11.67
N ALA A 275 11.80 -18.32 11.45
CA ALA A 275 12.85 -18.55 12.45
C ALA A 275 12.70 -17.63 13.67
N VAL A 276 12.41 -16.35 13.46
CA VAL A 276 12.15 -15.37 14.53
C VAL A 276 10.96 -15.80 15.37
N GLN A 277 9.84 -16.16 14.76
CA GLN A 277 8.65 -16.62 15.48
C GLN A 277 8.89 -17.90 16.27
N LYS A 278 9.58 -18.88 15.68
CA LYS A 278 9.96 -20.10 16.39
C LYS A 278 10.83 -19.82 17.63
N SER A 279 11.76 -18.87 17.52
CA SER A 279 12.59 -18.43 18.64
C SER A 279 11.77 -17.73 19.74
N ARG A 280 10.89 -16.80 19.35
CA ARG A 280 9.98 -16.10 20.27
C ARG A 280 9.06 -17.07 21.01
N ASN A 281 8.45 -18.02 20.31
CA ASN A 281 7.58 -19.03 20.90
C ASN A 281 8.30 -19.92 21.93
N ARG A 282 9.55 -20.31 21.65
CA ARG A 282 10.36 -21.07 22.62
C ARG A 282 10.66 -20.26 23.88
N GLN A 283 10.91 -18.96 23.74
CA GLN A 283 11.16 -18.09 24.88
C GLN A 283 9.90 -17.86 25.71
N MET A 284 8.76 -17.59 25.06
CA MET A 284 7.49 -17.34 25.72
C MET A 284 6.93 -18.58 26.46
N ARG A 285 7.31 -19.79 26.03
CA ARG A 285 6.94 -21.03 26.73
C ARG A 285 7.79 -21.29 27.98
N LYS A 286 8.93 -20.60 28.13
CA LYS A 286 9.83 -20.73 29.29
C LYS A 286 9.53 -19.69 30.39
N GLU A 287 8.79 -18.66 30.06
CA GLU A 287 8.32 -17.59 30.97
C GLU A 287 6.83 -17.77 31.35
#